data_1dbf2abcab98962aad526825a76bfb76
#
_entry.id   1dbf2abcab98962aad526825a76bfb76
#
_cell.length_a   1.000
_cell.length_b   1.000
_cell.length_c   1.000
_cell.angle_alpha   90.00
_cell.angle_beta   90.00
_cell.angle_gamma   90.00
#
_symmetry.space_group_name_H-M   'P 1'
#
loop_
_entity.id
_entity.type
_entity.pdbx_description
1 polymer ?
#
loop_
_entity_poly.entity_id
_entity_poly.type
_entity_poly.pdbx_seq_one_letter_code
_entity_poly.pdbx_strand_id
1 'polypeptide(L)'
;MQNCKRFLKQEPVFVIAAVCAVVSMLWVPPSAQYLEYIDLRVLELLFCLMAAVAGMQQEGTFLVLSQRMLAGRKSSRLLTLSLVMLPFFASMLITNDVALITFVPFAVLVLQLTNQMQRLAWVVTLQTIAANIGSMLTPVGNPQNLYLSSFYGMDAASFFAVTIPVVALSFCLLAICCLWGKNRQIEVRFEHKEVIRSPKRLAVFLTLFGLSLLSVLHLVGSHLAFLLTVLILLVADRSVLKKVDYWLLATFVCFFIFAGNMGAIPSVQHFLGNVMERNTMLCAVASSQVISNVPAAVLLSNFTRDAKGMLLGTNIGGLGTLVASLASLISFKL
;
A
#
# COMPACT_ATOMS: atom_id res chain seq x y z
N MET A 1 -5.87 -20.99 24.37
CA MET A 1 -5.41 -21.56 23.09
C MET A 1 -6.21 -21.09 21.86
N GLN A 2 -7.54 -20.99 21.89
CA GLN A 2 -8.35 -20.52 20.75
C GLN A 2 -8.04 -19.07 20.33
N ASN A 3 -7.88 -18.16 21.28
CA ASN A 3 -7.55 -16.75 21.00
C ASN A 3 -6.17 -16.58 20.33
N CYS A 4 -5.18 -17.38 20.74
CA CYS A 4 -3.84 -17.36 20.14
C CYS A 4 -3.87 -17.88 18.70
N LYS A 5 -4.59 -18.96 18.41
CA LYS A 5 -4.76 -19.48 17.03
C LYS A 5 -5.52 -18.51 16.14
N ARG A 6 -6.48 -17.76 16.69
CA ARG A 6 -7.23 -16.73 15.95
C ARG A 6 -6.33 -15.55 15.60
N PHE A 7 -5.51 -15.10 16.55
CA PHE A 7 -4.53 -14.01 16.36
C PHE A 7 -3.49 -14.37 15.29
N LEU A 8 -2.89 -15.58 15.36
CA LEU A 8 -1.94 -16.09 14.38
C LEU A 8 -2.51 -16.13 12.94
N LYS A 9 -3.84 -16.31 12.81
CA LYS A 9 -4.51 -16.30 11.50
C LYS A 9 -4.89 -14.90 11.03
N GLN A 10 -5.08 -13.97 11.95
CA GLN A 10 -5.45 -12.59 11.62
C GLN A 10 -4.23 -11.76 11.22
N GLU A 11 -3.10 -11.92 11.93
CA GLU A 11 -1.88 -11.11 11.77
C GLU A 11 -0.65 -11.99 11.47
N PRO A 12 -0.66 -12.80 10.40
CA PRO A 12 0.43 -13.74 10.14
C PRO A 12 1.75 -13.04 9.82
N VAL A 13 1.71 -11.89 9.16
CA VAL A 13 2.92 -11.13 8.78
C VAL A 13 3.60 -10.56 10.02
N PHE A 14 2.83 -10.00 10.95
CA PHE A 14 3.36 -9.53 12.24
C PHE A 14 4.03 -10.65 13.02
N VAL A 15 3.37 -11.82 13.10
CA VAL A 15 3.90 -12.96 13.86
C VAL A 15 5.22 -13.44 13.26
N ILE A 16 5.30 -13.58 11.94
CA ILE A 16 6.54 -13.98 11.26
C ILE A 16 7.63 -12.93 11.50
N ALA A 17 7.32 -11.65 11.36
CA ALA A 17 8.26 -10.55 11.59
C ALA A 17 8.78 -10.56 13.05
N ALA A 18 7.90 -10.74 14.02
CA ALA A 18 8.25 -10.80 15.44
C ALA A 18 9.16 -12.00 15.75
N VAL A 19 8.84 -13.18 15.20
CA VAL A 19 9.69 -14.38 15.34
C VAL A 19 11.06 -14.14 14.72
N CYS A 20 11.13 -13.60 13.50
CA CYS A 20 12.41 -13.29 12.85
C CYS A 20 13.24 -12.28 13.67
N ALA A 21 12.60 -11.23 14.18
CA ALA A 21 13.27 -10.24 15.03
C ALA A 21 13.82 -10.90 16.31
N VAL A 22 13.01 -11.69 17.03
CA VAL A 22 13.42 -12.38 18.25
C VAL A 22 14.54 -13.40 17.98
N VAL A 23 14.42 -14.18 16.91
CA VAL A 23 15.46 -15.17 16.55
C VAL A 23 16.77 -14.46 16.21
N SER A 24 16.72 -13.32 15.51
CA SER A 24 17.94 -12.55 15.17
C SER A 24 18.69 -12.01 16.41
N MET A 25 17.98 -11.84 17.55
CA MET A 25 18.59 -11.42 18.82
C MET A 25 19.57 -12.45 19.40
N LEU A 26 19.52 -13.70 18.93
CA LEU A 26 20.48 -14.73 19.33
C LEU A 26 21.90 -14.45 18.80
N TRP A 27 22.01 -13.77 17.63
CA TRP A 27 23.29 -13.38 17.04
C TRP A 27 23.69 -11.95 17.37
N VAL A 28 22.71 -11.05 17.50
CA VAL A 28 22.92 -9.65 17.85
C VAL A 28 22.06 -9.35 19.08
N PRO A 29 22.63 -9.43 20.31
CA PRO A 29 21.87 -9.18 21.52
C PRO A 29 21.28 -7.79 21.60
N PRO A 30 20.12 -7.62 22.26
CA PRO A 30 19.49 -6.32 22.44
C PRO A 30 20.42 -5.28 23.06
N SER A 31 20.54 -4.12 22.43
CA SER A 31 21.37 -3.00 22.88
C SER A 31 20.69 -1.66 22.55
N ALA A 32 21.25 -0.55 23.02
CA ALA A 32 20.77 0.80 22.68
C ALA A 32 20.76 1.06 21.15
N GLN A 33 21.59 0.35 20.39
CA GLN A 33 21.67 0.43 18.93
C GLN A 33 20.35 0.03 18.23
N TYR A 34 19.49 -0.77 18.88
CA TYR A 34 18.17 -1.12 18.35
C TYR A 34 17.27 0.10 18.12
N LEU A 35 17.45 1.16 18.93
CA LEU A 35 16.72 2.41 18.75
C LEU A 35 17.12 3.13 17.47
N GLU A 36 18.38 2.96 17.04
CA GLU A 36 18.91 3.54 15.80
C GLU A 36 18.40 2.81 14.54
N TYR A 37 18.02 1.53 14.67
CA TYR A 37 17.44 0.76 13.58
C TYR A 37 16.03 1.22 13.22
N ILE A 38 15.29 1.78 14.21
CA ILE A 38 13.89 2.13 14.06
C ILE A 38 13.76 3.49 13.38
N ASP A 39 13.27 3.50 12.14
CA ASP A 39 12.94 4.75 11.44
C ASP A 39 11.60 5.31 11.97
N LEU A 40 11.71 6.18 12.99
CA LEU A 40 10.55 6.84 13.59
C LEU A 40 9.79 7.71 12.57
N ARG A 41 10.49 8.33 11.63
CA ARG A 41 9.89 9.16 10.58
C ARG A 41 8.91 8.34 9.74
N VAL A 42 9.32 7.15 9.30
CA VAL A 42 8.46 6.25 8.52
C VAL A 42 7.23 5.85 9.32
N LEU A 43 7.38 5.49 10.60
CA LEU A 43 6.26 5.10 11.47
C LEU A 43 5.25 6.25 11.67
N GLU A 44 5.74 7.46 11.91
CA GLU A 44 4.92 8.65 12.08
C GLU A 44 4.14 8.99 10.80
N LEU A 45 4.81 8.94 9.64
CA LEU A 45 4.18 9.21 8.36
C LEU A 45 3.14 8.14 7.99
N LEU A 46 3.44 6.85 8.22
CA LEU A 46 2.47 5.77 8.04
C LEU A 46 1.25 5.98 8.92
N PHE A 47 1.45 6.32 10.19
CA PHE A 47 0.35 6.60 11.11
C PHE A 47 -0.53 7.75 10.59
N CYS A 48 0.07 8.88 10.22
CA CYS A 48 -0.66 10.07 9.74
C CYS A 48 -1.48 9.76 8.49
N LEU A 49 -0.87 9.08 7.51
CA LEU A 49 -1.54 8.70 6.27
C LEU A 49 -2.69 7.72 6.53
N MET A 50 -2.44 6.66 7.31
CA MET A 50 -3.49 5.68 7.65
C MET A 50 -4.65 6.33 8.39
N ALA A 51 -4.38 7.20 9.34
CA ALA A 51 -5.42 7.90 10.09
C ALA A 51 -6.25 8.83 9.19
N ALA A 52 -5.62 9.64 8.34
CA ALA A 52 -6.32 10.53 7.43
C ALA A 52 -7.20 9.74 6.44
N VAL A 53 -6.65 8.67 5.84
CA VAL A 53 -7.35 7.79 4.89
C VAL A 53 -8.52 7.07 5.56
N ALA A 54 -8.32 6.52 6.77
CA ALA A 54 -9.39 5.87 7.54
C ALA A 54 -10.55 6.83 7.83
N GLY A 55 -10.24 8.11 8.13
CA GLY A 55 -11.23 9.16 8.29
C GLY A 55 -12.00 9.45 7.00
N MET A 56 -11.29 9.62 5.87
CA MET A 56 -11.92 9.83 4.55
C MET A 56 -12.83 8.64 4.16
N GLN A 57 -12.38 7.41 4.44
CA GLN A 57 -13.16 6.19 4.19
C GLN A 57 -14.42 6.14 5.06
N GLN A 58 -14.31 6.53 6.33
CA GLN A 58 -15.44 6.60 7.26
C GLN A 58 -16.53 7.57 6.79
N GLU A 59 -16.16 8.69 6.16
CA GLU A 59 -17.09 9.65 5.60
C GLU A 59 -17.72 9.20 4.26
N GLY A 60 -17.34 8.02 3.72
CA GLY A 60 -17.89 7.45 2.49
C GLY A 60 -17.33 8.04 1.21
N THR A 61 -16.22 8.79 1.27
CA THR A 61 -15.65 9.55 0.14
C THR A 61 -15.44 8.70 -1.09
N PHE A 62 -14.84 7.52 -0.92
CA PHE A 62 -14.48 6.65 -2.06
C PHE A 62 -15.71 6.01 -2.71
N LEU A 63 -16.74 5.64 -1.92
CA LEU A 63 -17.98 5.07 -2.43
C LEU A 63 -18.80 6.12 -3.19
N VAL A 64 -18.91 7.33 -2.65
CA VAL A 64 -19.60 8.47 -3.31
C VAL A 64 -18.94 8.78 -4.66
N LEU A 65 -17.60 8.86 -4.69
CA LEU A 65 -16.86 9.09 -5.92
C LEU A 65 -17.12 7.98 -6.94
N SER A 66 -17.07 6.72 -6.51
CA SER A 66 -17.29 5.54 -7.36
C SER A 66 -18.68 5.52 -7.96
N GLN A 67 -19.71 5.76 -7.17
CA GLN A 67 -21.09 5.82 -7.67
C GLN A 67 -21.28 6.93 -8.69
N ARG A 68 -20.75 8.13 -8.43
CA ARG A 68 -20.82 9.25 -9.37
C ARG A 68 -20.15 8.94 -10.70
N MET A 69 -19.00 8.27 -10.66
CA MET A 69 -18.28 7.90 -11.88
C MET A 69 -18.97 6.80 -12.67
N LEU A 70 -19.70 5.88 -12.02
CA LEU A 70 -20.25 4.69 -12.68
C LEU A 70 -21.72 4.79 -13.03
N ALA A 71 -22.50 5.68 -12.44
CA ALA A 71 -23.92 5.85 -12.73
C ALA A 71 -24.20 6.19 -14.20
N GLY A 72 -25.35 5.71 -14.72
CA GLY A 72 -25.88 6.01 -16.03
C GLY A 72 -25.55 4.98 -17.12
N ARG A 73 -25.79 5.35 -18.38
CA ARG A 73 -25.58 4.47 -19.54
C ARG A 73 -24.13 4.44 -19.94
N LYS A 74 -23.56 3.25 -20.04
CA LYS A 74 -22.14 3.02 -20.41
C LYS A 74 -22.02 1.79 -21.30
N SER A 75 -20.94 1.70 -22.03
CA SER A 75 -20.56 0.46 -22.68
C SER A 75 -19.90 -0.48 -21.66
N SER A 76 -20.01 -1.80 -21.87
CA SER A 76 -19.39 -2.79 -20.99
C SER A 76 -17.86 -2.66 -20.92
N ARG A 77 -17.22 -2.16 -21.99
CA ARG A 77 -15.79 -1.85 -22.01
C ARG A 77 -15.46 -0.67 -21.11
N LEU A 78 -16.25 0.42 -21.24
CA LEU A 78 -16.06 1.61 -20.41
C LEU A 78 -16.36 1.32 -18.94
N LEU A 79 -17.34 0.44 -18.64
CA LEU A 79 -17.60 -0.02 -17.28
C LEU A 79 -16.39 -0.76 -16.71
N THR A 80 -15.84 -1.73 -17.45
CA THR A 80 -14.62 -2.45 -17.02
C THR A 80 -13.46 -1.48 -16.81
N LEU A 81 -13.22 -0.57 -17.75
CA LEU A 81 -12.17 0.44 -17.62
C LEU A 81 -12.37 1.30 -16.37
N SER A 82 -13.58 1.80 -16.14
CA SER A 82 -13.87 2.62 -14.94
C SER A 82 -13.68 1.85 -13.65
N LEU A 83 -14.14 0.59 -13.57
CA LEU A 83 -13.97 -0.26 -12.39
C LEU A 83 -12.50 -0.53 -12.08
N VAL A 84 -11.66 -0.72 -13.10
CA VAL A 84 -10.22 -0.99 -12.94
C VAL A 84 -9.43 0.29 -12.64
N MET A 85 -9.81 1.41 -13.26
CA MET A 85 -9.12 2.69 -13.04
C MET A 85 -9.44 3.33 -11.68
N LEU A 86 -10.57 3.00 -11.05
CA LEU A 86 -10.87 3.46 -9.70
C LEU A 86 -9.79 3.07 -8.68
N PRO A 87 -9.46 1.78 -8.48
CA PRO A 87 -8.38 1.40 -7.58
C PRO A 87 -7.01 1.86 -8.08
N PHE A 88 -6.77 1.98 -9.40
CA PHE A 88 -5.53 2.51 -9.93
C PHE A 88 -5.24 3.93 -9.42
N PHE A 89 -6.18 4.86 -9.63
CA PHE A 89 -5.97 6.25 -9.19
C PHE A 89 -6.10 6.41 -7.67
N ALA A 90 -7.00 5.66 -7.03
CA ALA A 90 -7.13 5.72 -5.58
C ALA A 90 -5.86 5.25 -4.87
N SER A 91 -5.23 4.18 -5.34
CA SER A 91 -4.01 3.64 -4.74
C SER A 91 -2.78 4.55 -4.86
N MET A 92 -2.82 5.59 -5.67
CA MET A 92 -1.80 6.64 -5.67
C MET A 92 -1.83 7.50 -4.40
N LEU A 93 -2.98 7.56 -3.75
CA LEU A 93 -3.23 8.43 -2.58
C LEU A 93 -3.47 7.62 -1.30
N ILE A 94 -4.08 6.44 -1.44
CA ILE A 94 -4.32 5.49 -0.35
C ILE A 94 -3.54 4.21 -0.65
N THR A 95 -3.29 3.37 0.35
CA THR A 95 -2.55 2.13 0.08
C THR A 95 -3.33 1.20 -0.86
N ASN A 96 -2.60 0.40 -1.66
CA ASN A 96 -3.18 -0.59 -2.57
C ASN A 96 -4.15 -1.54 -1.85
N ASP A 97 -3.86 -1.94 -0.62
CA ASP A 97 -4.70 -2.83 0.19
C ASP A 97 -6.05 -2.17 0.51
N VAL A 98 -6.05 -0.92 0.98
CA VAL A 98 -7.26 -0.14 1.27
C VAL A 98 -8.07 0.11 0.00
N ALA A 99 -7.40 0.38 -1.13
CA ALA A 99 -8.07 0.53 -2.41
C ALA A 99 -8.83 -0.76 -2.79
N LEU A 100 -8.19 -1.94 -2.68
CA LEU A 100 -8.82 -3.21 -3.05
C LEU A 100 -9.95 -3.62 -2.10
N ILE A 101 -9.78 -3.46 -0.79
CA ILE A 101 -10.86 -3.70 0.19
C ILE A 101 -12.09 -2.85 -0.11
N THR A 102 -11.89 -1.65 -0.65
CA THR A 102 -12.99 -0.72 -0.98
C THR A 102 -13.61 -1.05 -2.35
N PHE A 103 -12.79 -1.21 -3.38
CA PHE A 103 -13.28 -1.24 -4.76
C PHE A 103 -13.59 -2.64 -5.30
N VAL A 104 -13.04 -3.71 -4.73
CA VAL A 104 -13.38 -5.08 -5.18
C VAL A 104 -14.83 -5.43 -4.79
N PRO A 105 -15.30 -5.27 -3.54
CA PRO A 105 -16.71 -5.49 -3.21
C PRO A 105 -17.65 -4.58 -4.00
N PHE A 106 -17.24 -3.34 -4.26
CA PHE A 106 -17.99 -2.42 -5.09
C PHE A 106 -18.10 -2.90 -6.56
N ALA A 107 -17.02 -3.45 -7.12
CA ALA A 107 -17.06 -4.05 -8.46
C ALA A 107 -17.98 -5.27 -8.52
N VAL A 108 -17.95 -6.12 -7.50
CA VAL A 108 -18.87 -7.26 -7.38
C VAL A 108 -20.33 -6.78 -7.45
N LEU A 109 -20.69 -5.77 -6.63
CA LEU A 109 -22.02 -5.18 -6.62
C LEU A 109 -22.43 -4.65 -8.01
N VAL A 110 -21.56 -3.88 -8.66
CA VAL A 110 -21.84 -3.29 -9.98
C VAL A 110 -21.99 -4.38 -11.06
N LEU A 111 -21.15 -5.40 -11.03
CA LEU A 111 -21.24 -6.53 -11.97
C LEU A 111 -22.50 -7.38 -11.74
N GLN A 112 -22.96 -7.49 -10.49
CA GLN A 112 -24.25 -8.12 -10.18
C GLN A 112 -25.41 -7.29 -10.72
N LEU A 113 -25.47 -5.98 -10.43
CA LEU A 113 -26.52 -5.07 -10.92
C LEU A 113 -26.63 -5.01 -12.45
N THR A 114 -25.53 -5.28 -13.15
CA THR A 114 -25.47 -5.23 -14.61
C THR A 114 -25.49 -6.61 -15.29
N ASN A 115 -25.71 -7.69 -14.54
CA ASN A 115 -25.65 -9.08 -15.02
C ASN A 115 -24.35 -9.42 -15.77
N GLN A 116 -23.20 -8.94 -15.25
CA GLN A 116 -21.86 -9.13 -15.83
C GLN A 116 -20.94 -9.99 -14.96
N MET A 117 -21.49 -10.84 -14.07
CA MET A 117 -20.71 -11.65 -13.12
C MET A 117 -19.71 -12.58 -13.79
N GLN A 118 -19.94 -12.97 -15.04
CA GLN A 118 -18.98 -13.74 -15.85
C GLN A 118 -17.64 -13.02 -16.07
N ARG A 119 -17.57 -11.71 -15.85
CA ARG A 119 -16.35 -10.90 -15.95
C ARG A 119 -15.67 -10.70 -14.61
N LEU A 120 -16.23 -11.21 -13.50
CA LEU A 120 -15.75 -10.93 -12.16
C LEU A 120 -14.26 -11.23 -12.00
N ALA A 121 -13.83 -12.46 -12.31
CA ALA A 121 -12.43 -12.86 -12.18
C ALA A 121 -11.50 -11.96 -13.00
N TRP A 122 -11.88 -11.62 -14.23
CA TRP A 122 -11.12 -10.73 -15.09
C TRP A 122 -10.99 -9.32 -14.49
N VAL A 123 -12.11 -8.73 -14.05
CA VAL A 123 -12.14 -7.38 -13.48
C VAL A 123 -11.35 -7.33 -12.18
N VAL A 124 -11.54 -8.30 -11.27
CA VAL A 124 -10.81 -8.34 -9.98
C VAL A 124 -9.30 -8.53 -10.19
N THR A 125 -8.90 -9.38 -11.13
CA THR A 125 -7.48 -9.54 -11.48
C THR A 125 -6.89 -8.22 -11.99
N LEU A 126 -7.58 -7.55 -12.92
CA LEU A 126 -7.11 -6.26 -13.43
C LEU A 126 -7.13 -5.16 -12.34
N GLN A 127 -8.11 -5.16 -11.43
CA GLN A 127 -8.12 -4.25 -10.27
C GLN A 127 -6.94 -4.47 -9.34
N THR A 128 -6.56 -5.73 -9.10
CA THR A 128 -5.41 -6.08 -8.26
C THR A 128 -4.10 -5.57 -8.89
N ILE A 129 -3.92 -5.82 -10.19
CA ILE A 129 -2.77 -5.30 -10.94
C ILE A 129 -2.79 -3.77 -10.94
N ALA A 130 -3.95 -3.16 -11.21
CA ALA A 130 -4.13 -1.71 -11.26
C ALA A 130 -3.79 -1.03 -9.93
N ALA A 131 -4.24 -1.58 -8.79
CA ALA A 131 -3.95 -1.03 -7.48
C ALA A 131 -2.45 -1.12 -7.13
N ASN A 132 -1.80 -2.24 -7.45
CA ASN A 132 -0.36 -2.38 -7.23
C ASN A 132 0.45 -1.42 -8.12
N ILE A 133 0.09 -1.26 -9.41
CA ILE A 133 0.78 -0.34 -10.32
C ILE A 133 0.49 1.12 -9.96
N GLY A 134 -0.76 1.46 -9.67
CA GLY A 134 -1.13 2.82 -9.29
C GLY A 134 -0.39 3.27 -8.03
N SER A 135 -0.35 2.41 -7.02
CA SER A 135 0.35 2.69 -5.76
C SER A 135 1.87 2.85 -5.92
N MET A 136 2.45 2.27 -6.97
CA MET A 136 3.87 2.44 -7.29
C MET A 136 4.22 3.88 -7.67
N LEU A 137 3.25 4.66 -8.20
CA LEU A 137 3.54 5.99 -8.73
C LEU A 137 3.98 6.99 -7.66
N THR A 138 3.49 6.87 -6.44
CA THR A 138 3.73 7.84 -5.37
C THR A 138 4.42 7.23 -4.14
N PRO A 139 5.18 8.03 -3.37
CA PRO A 139 5.74 7.55 -2.11
C PRO A 139 4.68 7.09 -1.10
N VAL A 140 3.48 7.66 -1.14
CA VAL A 140 2.40 7.37 -0.18
C VAL A 140 1.50 6.19 -0.58
N GLY A 141 1.59 5.73 -1.82
CA GLY A 141 0.75 4.65 -2.35
C GLY A 141 1.01 3.28 -1.72
N ASN A 142 2.20 3.07 -1.18
CA ASN A 142 2.60 1.82 -0.53
C ASN A 142 3.52 2.09 0.67
N PRO A 143 3.46 1.28 1.74
CA PRO A 143 4.39 1.38 2.85
C PRO A 143 5.86 1.21 2.46
N GLN A 144 6.19 0.28 1.54
CA GLN A 144 7.56 0.10 1.07
C GLN A 144 8.09 1.29 0.27
N ASN A 145 7.25 1.99 -0.50
CA ASN A 145 7.65 3.20 -1.23
C ASN A 145 7.99 4.33 -0.27
N LEU A 146 7.16 4.52 0.76
CA LEU A 146 7.40 5.50 1.79
C LEU A 146 8.72 5.23 2.51
N TYR A 147 8.94 3.97 2.89
CA TYR A 147 10.17 3.54 3.53
C TYR A 147 11.39 3.76 2.62
N LEU A 148 11.38 3.25 1.39
CA LEU A 148 12.52 3.39 0.47
C LEU A 148 12.81 4.84 0.13
N SER A 149 11.78 5.67 -0.05
CA SER A 149 11.94 7.11 -0.27
C SER A 149 12.62 7.79 0.92
N SER A 150 12.23 7.45 2.15
CA SER A 150 12.84 7.96 3.38
C SER A 150 14.26 7.44 3.55
N PHE A 151 14.47 6.12 3.43
CA PHE A 151 15.74 5.45 3.66
C PHE A 151 16.85 5.93 2.72
N TYR A 152 16.54 6.08 1.43
CA TYR A 152 17.51 6.57 0.43
C TYR A 152 17.53 8.09 0.29
N GLY A 153 16.70 8.83 1.05
CA GLY A 153 16.61 10.29 0.96
C GLY A 153 16.18 10.77 -0.43
N MET A 154 15.30 10.01 -1.12
CA MET A 154 14.85 10.35 -2.47
C MET A 154 13.96 11.60 -2.44
N ASP A 155 14.29 12.58 -3.25
CA ASP A 155 13.38 13.70 -3.53
C ASP A 155 12.24 13.25 -4.48
N ALA A 156 11.16 14.04 -4.50
CA ALA A 156 10.00 13.71 -5.32
C ALA A 156 10.34 13.59 -6.82
N ALA A 157 11.22 14.44 -7.33
CA ALA A 157 11.60 14.42 -8.74
C ALA A 157 12.32 13.11 -9.11
N SER A 158 13.28 12.68 -8.31
CA SER A 158 13.99 11.41 -8.48
C SER A 158 13.07 10.20 -8.36
N PHE A 159 12.14 10.22 -7.42
CA PHE A 159 11.16 9.17 -7.24
C PHE A 159 10.26 9.03 -8.49
N PHE A 160 9.67 10.15 -8.94
CA PHE A 160 8.80 10.16 -10.11
C PHE A 160 9.54 9.86 -11.42
N ALA A 161 10.79 10.27 -11.57
CA ALA A 161 11.60 9.92 -12.74
C ALA A 161 11.77 8.41 -12.91
N VAL A 162 11.82 7.66 -11.79
CA VAL A 162 11.94 6.19 -11.81
C VAL A 162 10.58 5.52 -12.05
N THR A 163 9.51 6.02 -11.43
CA THR A 163 8.21 5.32 -11.41
C THR A 163 7.32 5.65 -12.61
N ILE A 164 7.32 6.91 -13.09
CA ILE A 164 6.44 7.35 -14.19
C ILE A 164 6.58 6.49 -15.46
N PRO A 165 7.76 6.16 -15.97
CA PRO A 165 7.87 5.39 -17.21
C PRO A 165 7.21 4.02 -17.12
N VAL A 166 7.41 3.32 -16.00
CA VAL A 166 6.86 1.98 -15.77
C VAL A 166 5.35 2.04 -15.57
N VAL A 167 4.88 3.01 -14.76
CA VAL A 167 3.45 3.19 -14.49
C VAL A 167 2.70 3.63 -15.75
N ALA A 168 3.26 4.54 -16.57
CA ALA A 168 2.63 4.98 -17.82
C ALA A 168 2.50 3.84 -18.82
N LEU A 169 3.55 3.04 -19.01
CA LEU A 169 3.49 1.85 -19.86
C LEU A 169 2.43 0.86 -19.36
N SER A 170 2.44 0.58 -18.07
CA SER A 170 1.49 -0.34 -17.44
C SER A 170 0.05 0.16 -17.50
N PHE A 171 -0.17 1.47 -17.35
CA PHE A 171 -1.47 2.11 -17.54
C PHE A 171 -2.01 1.88 -18.95
N CYS A 172 -1.18 2.09 -19.98
CA CYS A 172 -1.58 1.84 -21.38
C CYS A 172 -1.95 0.36 -21.59
N LEU A 173 -1.15 -0.56 -21.09
CA LEU A 173 -1.43 -2.01 -21.19
C LEU A 173 -2.72 -2.38 -20.46
N LEU A 174 -2.96 -1.88 -19.25
CA LEU A 174 -4.20 -2.08 -18.51
C LEU A 174 -5.41 -1.52 -19.26
N ALA A 175 -5.30 -0.33 -19.82
CA ALA A 175 -6.39 0.28 -20.63
C ALA A 175 -6.72 -0.58 -21.84
N ILE A 176 -5.73 -1.10 -22.56
CA ILE A 176 -5.92 -2.04 -23.67
C ILE A 176 -6.63 -3.31 -23.19
N CYS A 177 -6.20 -3.91 -22.08
CA CYS A 177 -6.84 -5.09 -21.50
C CYS A 177 -8.29 -4.83 -21.09
N CYS A 178 -8.60 -3.67 -20.52
CA CYS A 178 -9.97 -3.29 -20.14
C CYS A 178 -10.89 -3.10 -21.35
N LEU A 179 -10.37 -2.63 -22.46
CA LEU A 179 -11.12 -2.40 -23.70
C LEU A 179 -11.27 -3.67 -24.54
N TRP A 180 -10.62 -4.76 -24.16
CA TRP A 180 -10.72 -6.04 -24.85
C TRP A 180 -12.06 -6.73 -24.61
N GLY A 181 -12.61 -7.39 -25.64
CA GLY A 181 -13.81 -8.21 -25.54
C GLY A 181 -15.06 -7.59 -26.18
N LYS A 182 -16.20 -8.27 -26.00
CA LYS A 182 -17.49 -7.85 -26.57
C LYS A 182 -18.00 -6.58 -25.89
N ASN A 183 -18.49 -5.63 -26.72
CA ASN A 183 -19.06 -4.39 -26.23
C ASN A 183 -20.59 -4.47 -26.23
N ARG A 184 -21.21 -4.18 -25.07
CA ARG A 184 -22.67 -4.15 -24.87
C ARG A 184 -23.04 -2.86 -24.16
N GLN A 185 -24.18 -2.27 -24.50
CA GLN A 185 -24.72 -1.14 -23.74
C GLN A 185 -25.33 -1.65 -22.43
N ILE A 186 -25.00 -0.97 -21.34
CA ILE A 186 -25.40 -1.32 -19.97
C ILE A 186 -25.85 -0.04 -19.29
N GLU A 187 -26.84 -0.14 -18.44
CA GLU A 187 -27.28 0.94 -17.57
C GLU A 187 -27.01 0.56 -16.12
N VAL A 188 -26.22 1.40 -15.43
CA VAL A 188 -25.92 1.22 -13.99
C VAL A 188 -26.86 2.14 -13.21
N ARG A 189 -27.80 1.54 -12.48
CA ARG A 189 -28.70 2.23 -11.56
C ARG A 189 -28.45 1.76 -10.15
N PHE A 190 -28.10 2.70 -9.27
CA PHE A 190 -27.99 2.43 -7.84
C PHE A 190 -29.32 2.75 -7.16
N GLU A 191 -29.85 1.79 -6.38
CA GLU A 191 -31.10 1.99 -5.62
C GLU A 191 -30.91 3.02 -4.52
N HIS A 192 -29.73 3.01 -3.87
CA HIS A 192 -29.36 3.96 -2.84
C HIS A 192 -28.16 4.79 -3.31
N LYS A 193 -28.28 6.11 -3.19
CA LYS A 193 -27.18 7.04 -3.44
C LYS A 193 -26.38 7.20 -2.16
N GLU A 194 -25.09 6.85 -2.24
CA GLU A 194 -24.16 7.17 -1.18
C GLU A 194 -23.96 8.68 -1.08
N VAL A 195 -23.86 9.17 0.14
CA VAL A 195 -23.62 10.59 0.43
C VAL A 195 -22.49 10.70 1.46
N ILE A 196 -21.75 11.80 1.37
CA ILE A 196 -20.73 12.12 2.37
C ILE A 196 -21.44 12.38 3.70
N ARG A 197 -21.10 11.61 4.74
CA ARG A 197 -21.75 11.69 6.06
C ARG A 197 -21.59 13.06 6.70
N SER A 198 -20.38 13.62 6.69
CA SER A 198 -20.10 14.95 7.20
C SER A 198 -19.05 15.68 6.37
N PRO A 199 -19.44 16.70 5.56
CA PRO A 199 -18.47 17.49 4.78
C PRO A 199 -17.43 18.21 5.66
N LYS A 200 -17.81 18.62 6.88
CA LYS A 200 -16.90 19.28 7.83
C LYS A 200 -15.79 18.33 8.29
N ARG A 201 -16.15 17.08 8.67
CA ARG A 201 -15.16 16.07 9.06
C ARG A 201 -14.28 15.67 7.87
N LEU A 202 -14.88 15.52 6.68
CA LEU A 202 -14.11 15.24 5.47
C LEU A 202 -13.07 16.33 5.22
N ALA A 203 -13.40 17.61 5.39
CA ALA A 203 -12.46 18.70 5.25
C ALA A 203 -11.29 18.57 6.23
N VAL A 204 -11.54 18.18 7.50
CA VAL A 204 -10.49 17.92 8.49
C VAL A 204 -9.57 16.78 8.01
N PHE A 205 -10.13 15.64 7.56
CA PHE A 205 -9.32 14.51 7.10
C PHE A 205 -8.52 14.83 5.83
N LEU A 206 -9.08 15.63 4.91
CA LEU A 206 -8.34 16.12 3.74
C LEU A 206 -7.19 17.06 4.14
N THR A 207 -7.39 17.90 5.15
CA THR A 207 -6.32 18.76 5.69
C THR A 207 -5.21 17.94 6.33
N LEU A 208 -5.56 16.91 7.13
CA LEU A 208 -4.59 15.99 7.72
C LEU A 208 -3.84 15.20 6.65
N PHE A 209 -4.52 14.76 5.60
CA PHE A 209 -3.91 14.12 4.47
C PHE A 209 -2.93 15.04 3.75
N GLY A 210 -3.33 16.30 3.48
CA GLY A 210 -2.45 17.32 2.91
C GLY A 210 -1.22 17.60 3.78
N LEU A 211 -1.39 17.70 5.12
CA LEU A 211 -0.29 17.83 6.07
C LEU A 211 0.69 16.65 5.99
N SER A 212 0.15 15.42 5.88
CA SER A 212 0.96 14.22 5.73
C SER A 212 1.76 14.24 4.43
N LEU A 213 1.16 14.69 3.31
CA LEU A 213 1.86 14.85 2.03
C LEU A 213 2.98 15.90 2.10
N LEU A 214 2.73 17.04 2.74
CA LEU A 214 3.77 18.07 2.96
C LEU A 214 4.94 17.50 3.78
N SER A 215 4.66 16.64 4.74
CA SER A 215 5.69 15.99 5.54
C SER A 215 6.48 14.94 4.75
N VAL A 216 5.82 14.18 3.88
CA VAL A 216 6.49 13.25 2.93
C VAL A 216 7.41 14.02 1.98
N LEU A 217 7.00 15.20 1.52
CA LEU A 217 7.80 16.09 0.66
C LEU A 217 8.88 16.86 1.42
N HIS A 218 9.14 16.55 2.70
CA HIS A 218 10.13 17.22 3.56
C HIS A 218 9.88 18.72 3.84
N LEU A 219 8.68 19.22 3.56
CA LEU A 219 8.30 20.63 3.83
C LEU A 219 7.86 20.85 5.27
N VAL A 220 7.40 19.78 5.95
CA VAL A 220 7.00 19.80 7.36
C VAL A 220 7.67 18.64 8.08
N GLY A 221 8.17 18.85 9.30
CA GLY A 221 8.76 17.77 10.10
C GLY A 221 7.74 16.68 10.47
N SER A 222 8.14 15.40 10.41
CA SER A 222 7.26 14.26 10.68
C SER A 222 6.71 14.27 12.11
N HIS A 223 7.54 14.62 13.09
CA HIS A 223 7.11 14.74 14.49
C HIS A 223 6.00 15.78 14.68
N LEU A 224 6.12 16.94 14.02
CA LEU A 224 5.08 17.97 14.07
C LEU A 224 3.80 17.51 13.40
N ALA A 225 3.90 16.88 12.21
CA ALA A 225 2.75 16.35 11.50
C ALA A 225 2.04 15.25 12.32
N PHE A 226 2.79 14.36 12.96
CA PHE A 226 2.26 13.32 13.84
C PHE A 226 1.52 13.92 15.04
N LEU A 227 2.18 14.85 15.76
CA LEU A 227 1.59 15.49 16.94
C LEU A 227 0.29 16.23 16.60
N LEU A 228 0.29 17.02 15.51
CA LEU A 228 -0.90 17.73 15.04
C LEU A 228 -2.00 16.76 14.63
N THR A 229 -1.66 15.68 13.94
CA THR A 229 -2.63 14.65 13.55
C THR A 229 -3.29 14.02 14.77
N VAL A 230 -2.52 13.60 15.76
CA VAL A 230 -3.06 13.04 17.01
C VAL A 230 -3.96 14.03 17.73
N LEU A 231 -3.49 15.27 17.94
CA LEU A 231 -4.26 16.30 18.65
C LEU A 231 -5.58 16.63 17.94
N ILE A 232 -5.54 16.82 16.62
CA ILE A 232 -6.76 17.11 15.83
C ILE A 232 -7.74 15.93 15.90
N LEU A 233 -7.26 14.69 15.78
CA LEU A 233 -8.15 13.51 15.85
C LEU A 233 -8.73 13.29 17.25
N LEU A 234 -8.00 13.61 18.32
CA LEU A 234 -8.53 13.55 19.68
C LEU A 234 -9.71 14.51 19.89
N VAL A 235 -9.75 15.62 19.17
CA VAL A 235 -10.83 16.61 19.25
C VAL A 235 -11.91 16.34 18.22
N ALA A 236 -11.54 16.08 16.96
CA ALA A 236 -12.48 15.97 15.86
C ALA A 236 -13.19 14.61 15.79
N ASP A 237 -12.45 13.50 15.90
CA ASP A 237 -13.02 12.15 15.90
C ASP A 237 -12.04 11.09 16.43
N ARG A 238 -12.16 10.76 17.70
CA ARG A 238 -11.33 9.73 18.35
C ARG A 238 -11.56 8.32 17.80
N SER A 239 -12.68 8.07 17.12
CA SER A 239 -13.00 6.75 16.59
C SER A 239 -12.04 6.34 15.46
N VAL A 240 -11.49 7.31 14.74
CA VAL A 240 -10.53 7.09 13.66
C VAL A 240 -9.22 6.50 14.18
N LEU A 241 -8.77 6.91 15.38
CA LEU A 241 -7.57 6.34 16.00
C LEU A 241 -7.66 4.82 16.20
N LYS A 242 -8.87 4.28 16.42
CA LYS A 242 -9.08 2.83 16.54
C LYS A 242 -9.03 2.08 15.20
N LYS A 243 -9.05 2.81 14.07
CA LYS A 243 -9.03 2.26 12.72
C LYS A 243 -7.65 2.27 12.08
N VAL A 244 -6.68 2.90 12.75
CA VAL A 244 -5.27 2.84 12.33
C VAL A 244 -4.78 1.41 12.51
N ASP A 245 -4.05 0.91 11.52
CA ASP A 245 -3.44 -0.42 11.56
C ASP A 245 -2.16 -0.41 12.41
N TYR A 246 -2.34 -0.58 13.72
CA TYR A 246 -1.21 -0.65 14.66
C TYR A 246 -0.38 -1.93 14.48
N TRP A 247 -0.96 -3.01 13.92
CA TRP A 247 -0.22 -4.24 13.66
C TRP A 247 0.76 -4.04 12.52
N LEU A 248 0.39 -3.26 11.51
CA LEU A 248 1.31 -2.87 10.45
C LEU A 248 2.49 -2.06 11.02
N LEU A 249 2.24 -1.07 11.89
CA LEU A 249 3.32 -0.31 12.54
C LEU A 249 4.23 -1.19 13.38
N ALA A 250 3.66 -2.09 14.18
CA ALA A 250 4.43 -3.06 14.98
C ALA A 250 5.24 -4.02 14.09
N THR A 251 4.70 -4.41 12.94
CA THR A 251 5.38 -5.21 11.93
C THR A 251 6.62 -4.50 11.39
N PHE A 252 6.51 -3.20 11.09
CA PHE A 252 7.65 -2.39 10.66
C PHE A 252 8.75 -2.33 11.73
N VAL A 253 8.39 -2.13 13.00
CA VAL A 253 9.37 -2.16 14.11
C VAL A 253 10.11 -3.50 14.14
N CYS A 254 9.39 -4.63 14.02
CA CYS A 254 10.03 -5.94 13.95
C CYS A 254 10.95 -6.10 12.75
N PHE A 255 10.54 -5.60 11.58
CA PHE A 255 11.39 -5.63 10.38
C PHE A 255 12.63 -4.76 10.51
N PHE A 256 12.53 -3.58 11.10
CA PHE A 256 13.67 -2.71 11.36
C PHE A 256 14.71 -3.40 12.25
N ILE A 257 14.27 -4.02 13.34
CA ILE A 257 15.13 -4.77 14.25
C ILE A 257 15.77 -5.95 13.51
N PHE A 258 14.98 -6.74 12.80
CA PHE A 258 15.48 -7.88 12.04
C PHE A 258 16.50 -7.47 10.97
N ALA A 259 16.19 -6.45 10.17
CA ALA A 259 17.05 -5.98 9.10
C ALA A 259 18.35 -5.35 9.65
N GLY A 260 18.25 -4.57 10.73
CA GLY A 260 19.43 -4.03 11.42
C GLY A 260 20.34 -5.12 11.96
N ASN A 261 19.78 -6.15 12.60
CA ASN A 261 20.55 -7.30 13.09
C ASN A 261 21.21 -8.07 11.93
N MET A 262 20.50 -8.29 10.82
CA MET A 262 21.08 -8.95 9.63
C MET A 262 22.21 -8.13 9.05
N GLY A 263 22.09 -6.79 9.00
CA GLY A 263 23.15 -5.89 8.55
C GLY A 263 24.36 -5.85 9.47
N ALA A 264 24.19 -6.14 10.77
CA ALA A 264 25.28 -6.21 11.74
C ALA A 264 26.10 -7.52 11.68
N ILE A 265 25.60 -8.57 11.00
CA ILE A 265 26.29 -9.86 10.87
C ILE A 265 27.20 -9.82 9.63
N PRO A 266 28.56 -9.86 9.79
CA PRO A 266 29.50 -9.68 8.66
C PRO A 266 29.30 -10.70 7.51
N SER A 267 29.02 -11.97 7.85
CA SER A 267 28.81 -13.01 6.83
C SER A 267 27.56 -12.76 5.99
N VAL A 268 26.47 -12.25 6.62
CA VAL A 268 25.21 -11.90 5.94
C VAL A 268 25.43 -10.66 5.08
N GLN A 269 26.12 -9.66 5.62
CA GLN A 269 26.42 -8.41 4.92
C GLN A 269 27.24 -8.68 3.65
N HIS A 270 28.28 -9.49 3.74
CA HIS A 270 29.13 -9.84 2.60
C HIS A 270 28.33 -10.67 1.56
N PHE A 271 27.58 -11.67 2.00
CA PHE A 271 26.79 -12.52 1.09
C PHE A 271 25.70 -11.73 0.37
N LEU A 272 24.83 -11.02 1.10
CA LEU A 272 23.74 -10.25 0.51
C LEU A 272 24.27 -9.06 -0.31
N GLY A 273 25.32 -8.38 0.16
CA GLY A 273 25.99 -7.32 -0.61
C GLY A 273 26.43 -7.80 -1.99
N ASN A 274 27.18 -8.89 -2.07
CA ASN A 274 27.63 -9.46 -3.33
C ASN A 274 26.49 -9.89 -4.26
N VAL A 275 25.41 -10.43 -3.69
CA VAL A 275 24.21 -10.82 -4.46
C VAL A 275 23.50 -9.59 -5.01
N MET A 276 23.34 -8.55 -4.18
CA MET A 276 22.67 -7.29 -4.56
C MET A 276 23.47 -6.49 -5.60
N GLU A 277 24.80 -6.46 -5.51
CA GLU A 277 25.68 -5.80 -6.48
C GLU A 277 25.53 -6.35 -7.90
N ARG A 278 25.21 -7.64 -8.05
CA ARG A 278 25.03 -8.24 -9.39
C ARG A 278 23.79 -7.71 -10.10
N ASN A 279 22.67 -7.66 -9.41
CA ASN A 279 21.43 -7.10 -9.97
C ASN A 279 20.41 -6.85 -8.84
N THR A 280 20.43 -5.66 -8.27
CA THR A 280 19.53 -5.22 -7.19
C THR A 280 18.07 -5.44 -7.55
N MET A 281 17.65 -5.05 -8.76
CA MET A 281 16.25 -5.12 -9.18
C MET A 281 15.75 -6.57 -9.22
N LEU A 282 16.51 -7.50 -9.84
CA LEU A 282 16.10 -8.91 -9.92
C LEU A 282 16.10 -9.58 -8.55
N CYS A 283 17.06 -9.25 -7.69
CA CYS A 283 17.08 -9.76 -6.31
C CYS A 283 15.87 -9.27 -5.52
N ALA A 284 15.50 -8.00 -5.64
CA ALA A 284 14.32 -7.43 -4.98
C ALA A 284 13.03 -8.04 -5.52
N VAL A 285 12.90 -8.26 -6.85
CA VAL A 285 11.76 -8.99 -7.44
C VAL A 285 11.66 -10.40 -6.87
N ALA A 286 12.74 -11.17 -6.90
CA ALA A 286 12.76 -12.56 -6.45
C ALA A 286 12.45 -12.67 -4.94
N SER A 287 13.04 -11.82 -4.11
CA SER A 287 12.78 -11.80 -2.68
C SER A 287 11.33 -11.44 -2.36
N SER A 288 10.74 -10.49 -3.10
CA SER A 288 9.33 -10.11 -2.93
C SER A 288 8.37 -11.29 -3.18
N GLN A 289 8.72 -12.25 -4.06
CA GLN A 289 7.90 -13.44 -4.31
C GLN A 289 7.83 -14.38 -3.10
N VAL A 290 8.84 -14.33 -2.23
CA VAL A 290 8.99 -15.26 -1.10
C VAL A 290 8.55 -14.63 0.21
N ILE A 291 9.05 -13.42 0.49
CA ILE A 291 8.85 -12.74 1.79
C ILE A 291 7.91 -11.52 1.72
N SER A 292 7.28 -11.26 0.58
CA SER A 292 6.49 -10.05 0.29
C SER A 292 7.35 -8.80 0.04
N ASN A 293 6.76 -7.81 -0.65
CA ASN A 293 7.44 -6.59 -1.09
C ASN A 293 7.91 -5.69 0.07
N VAL A 294 7.11 -5.53 1.14
CA VAL A 294 7.46 -4.68 2.29
C VAL A 294 8.65 -5.25 3.07
N PRO A 295 8.64 -6.53 3.51
CA PRO A 295 9.82 -7.13 4.14
C PRO A 295 11.07 -7.13 3.25
N ALA A 296 10.89 -7.40 1.94
CA ALA A 296 12.00 -7.37 1.00
C ALA A 296 12.62 -5.97 0.90
N ALA A 297 11.79 -4.91 0.87
CA ALA A 297 12.27 -3.53 0.86
C ALA A 297 13.09 -3.21 2.11
N VAL A 298 12.56 -3.50 3.31
CA VAL A 298 13.23 -3.17 4.58
C VAL A 298 14.50 -3.98 4.79
N LEU A 299 14.47 -5.29 4.45
CA LEU A 299 15.63 -6.15 4.62
C LEU A 299 16.77 -5.78 3.65
N LEU A 300 16.45 -5.71 2.35
CA LEU A 300 17.48 -5.63 1.30
C LEU A 300 18.08 -4.23 1.15
N SER A 301 17.37 -3.17 1.55
CA SER A 301 17.87 -1.79 1.46
C SER A 301 19.19 -1.58 2.21
N ASN A 302 19.41 -2.31 3.30
CA ASN A 302 20.65 -2.25 4.08
C ASN A 302 21.90 -2.81 3.33
N PHE A 303 21.72 -3.53 2.23
CA PHE A 303 22.78 -4.22 1.51
C PHE A 303 23.08 -3.63 0.12
N THR A 304 22.42 -2.53 -0.24
CA THR A 304 22.63 -1.88 -1.54
C THR A 304 22.42 -0.36 -1.46
N ARG A 305 23.10 0.38 -2.34
CA ARG A 305 22.88 1.82 -2.55
C ARG A 305 22.03 2.10 -3.79
N ASP A 306 21.62 1.07 -4.53
CA ASP A 306 20.79 1.21 -5.73
C ASP A 306 19.32 1.41 -5.36
N ALA A 307 18.96 2.65 -5.03
CA ALA A 307 17.60 3.05 -4.73
C ALA A 307 16.61 2.76 -5.87
N LYS A 308 17.05 2.93 -7.14
CA LYS A 308 16.20 2.69 -8.32
C LYS A 308 15.88 1.20 -8.48
N GLY A 309 16.89 0.34 -8.39
CA GLY A 309 16.72 -1.10 -8.45
C GLY A 309 15.82 -1.62 -7.33
N MET A 310 16.00 -1.12 -6.11
CA MET A 310 15.15 -1.46 -4.98
C MET A 310 13.70 -1.03 -5.18
N LEU A 311 13.47 0.22 -5.59
CA LEU A 311 12.15 0.78 -5.80
C LEU A 311 11.39 0.03 -6.90
N LEU A 312 12.02 -0.18 -8.07
CA LEU A 312 11.41 -0.93 -9.16
C LEU A 312 11.23 -2.40 -8.81
N GLY A 313 12.25 -3.03 -8.23
CA GLY A 313 12.24 -4.45 -7.93
C GLY A 313 11.16 -4.85 -6.94
N THR A 314 11.00 -4.12 -5.85
CA THR A 314 9.97 -4.42 -4.84
C THR A 314 8.56 -4.13 -5.34
N ASN A 315 8.36 -3.09 -6.16
CA ASN A 315 7.05 -2.78 -6.73
C ASN A 315 6.64 -3.77 -7.84
N ILE A 316 7.53 -4.09 -8.78
CA ILE A 316 7.28 -5.11 -9.81
C ILE A 316 7.13 -6.48 -9.16
N GLY A 317 7.96 -6.77 -8.16
CA GLY A 317 7.86 -8.00 -7.38
C GLY A 317 6.50 -8.19 -6.71
N GLY A 318 5.85 -7.10 -6.26
CA GLY A 318 4.51 -7.15 -5.68
C GLY A 318 3.39 -7.60 -6.64
N LEU A 319 3.63 -7.61 -7.95
CA LEU A 319 2.68 -8.07 -8.97
C LEU A 319 2.67 -9.60 -9.17
N GLY A 320 3.60 -10.32 -8.59
CA GLY A 320 3.83 -11.74 -8.88
C GLY A 320 2.89 -12.69 -8.15
N THR A 321 3.39 -13.36 -7.11
CA THR A 321 2.62 -14.36 -6.35
C THR A 321 1.62 -13.72 -5.39
N LEU A 322 0.68 -14.53 -4.85
CA LEU A 322 -0.25 -14.08 -3.79
C LEU A 322 0.48 -13.66 -2.51
N VAL A 323 1.68 -14.16 -2.27
CA VAL A 323 2.51 -13.81 -1.12
C VAL A 323 3.27 -12.50 -1.34
N ALA A 324 3.54 -12.15 -2.60
CA ALA A 324 4.33 -10.99 -2.97
C ALA A 324 3.72 -9.64 -2.53
N SER A 325 2.39 -9.57 -2.42
CA SER A 325 1.67 -8.40 -1.93
C SER A 325 0.42 -8.82 -1.15
N LEU A 326 0.20 -8.19 0.01
CA LEU A 326 -1.05 -8.36 0.78
C LEU A 326 -2.28 -8.00 -0.05
N ALA A 327 -2.18 -7.00 -0.92
CA ALA A 327 -3.21 -6.62 -1.87
C ALA A 327 -3.69 -7.79 -2.74
N SER A 328 -2.76 -8.59 -3.26
CA SER A 328 -3.09 -9.78 -4.06
C SER A 328 -3.82 -10.84 -3.24
N LEU A 329 -3.40 -11.05 -1.99
CA LEU A 329 -4.06 -11.98 -1.07
C LEU A 329 -5.48 -11.53 -0.67
N ILE A 330 -5.67 -10.23 -0.47
CA ILE A 330 -6.98 -9.63 -0.16
C ILE A 330 -7.94 -9.86 -1.31
N SER A 331 -7.55 -9.52 -2.54
CA SER A 331 -8.38 -9.71 -3.73
C SER A 331 -8.77 -11.17 -3.98
N PHE A 332 -7.89 -12.10 -3.63
CA PHE A 332 -8.16 -13.53 -3.76
C PHE A 332 -9.18 -14.04 -2.73
N LYS A 333 -9.24 -13.40 -1.54
CA LYS A 333 -10.15 -13.78 -0.45
C LYS A 333 -11.53 -13.13 -0.55
N LEU A 334 -11.65 -12.02 -1.27
CA LEU A 334 -12.92 -11.30 -1.50
C LEU A 334 -13.71 -11.92 -2.66
#